data_3837f878a4969852e19b2969b52f36f7
#
_entry.id   3837f878a4969852e19b2969b52f36f7
#
_cell.length_a   1.000
_cell.length_b   1.000
_cell.length_c   1.000
_cell.angle_alpha   90.00
_cell.angle_beta   90.00
_cell.angle_gamma   90.00
#
_symmetry.space_group_name_H-M   'P 1'
#
loop_
_entity.id
_entity.type
_entity.pdbx_description
1 polymer ?
#
loop_
_entity_poly.entity_id
_entity_poly.type
_entity_poly.pdbx_seq_one_letter_code
_entity_poly.pdbx_strand_id
1 'polypeptide(L)'
;DKSLSIRWALMASIAIGKSRAFNLLNSDDVKSTIKILRQLGVNIFKNKNYCEINGRGIDGFKYKKNLQLNAGNSGTLARLIAGLLIRSPYKIKLIGDKSLSRRDFKRVIEPLKKFGATFYPKNRYCLPLYIKGTEYIRPINYEEKKGSAQCKSLVMLASLLSPGTTKIKAKKSRNHTEILFKKLNIPIKIKSLKNYDFIEVSSSNIDCLNYKI
;
A
#
# COMPACT_ATOMS: atom_id res chain seq x y z
N ASP A 1 -1.41 12.66 -11.83
CA ASP A 1 -1.80 12.81 -10.40
C ASP A 1 -0.85 12.04 -9.51
N LYS A 2 -0.40 12.68 -8.41
CA LYS A 2 0.54 12.11 -7.44
C LYS A 2 -0.01 10.83 -6.79
N SER A 3 -1.25 10.87 -6.35
CA SER A 3 -1.89 9.75 -5.66
C SER A 3 -2.08 8.53 -6.56
N LEU A 4 -2.38 8.75 -7.84
CA LEU A 4 -2.49 7.68 -8.84
C LEU A 4 -1.11 7.12 -9.16
N SER A 5 -0.10 7.97 -9.36
CA SER A 5 1.28 7.52 -9.64
C SER A 5 1.86 6.62 -8.55
N ILE A 6 1.65 6.99 -7.27
CA ILE A 6 2.09 6.16 -6.13
C ILE A 6 1.33 4.83 -6.12
N ARG A 7 0.00 4.83 -6.27
CA ARG A 7 -0.82 3.61 -6.27
C ARG A 7 -0.45 2.69 -7.42
N TRP A 8 -0.29 3.24 -8.62
CA TRP A 8 0.14 2.46 -9.78
C TRP A 8 1.48 1.77 -9.49
N ALA A 9 2.49 2.51 -9.00
CA ALA A 9 3.81 1.93 -8.73
C ALA A 9 3.75 0.82 -7.67
N LEU A 10 2.97 1.00 -6.60
CA LEU A 10 2.77 -0.01 -5.56
C LEU A 10 2.06 -1.26 -6.12
N MET A 11 1.00 -1.09 -6.92
CA MET A 11 0.29 -2.20 -7.54
C MET A 11 1.17 -2.93 -8.57
N ALA A 12 1.86 -2.18 -9.44
CA ALA A 12 2.78 -2.74 -10.41
C ALA A 12 3.91 -3.55 -9.75
N SER A 13 4.34 -3.17 -8.55
CA SER A 13 5.41 -3.88 -7.83
C SER A 13 5.00 -5.26 -7.32
N ILE A 14 3.72 -5.47 -7.04
CA ILE A 14 3.13 -6.74 -6.59
C ILE A 14 2.36 -7.47 -7.68
N ALA A 15 2.32 -6.95 -8.89
CA ALA A 15 1.79 -7.63 -10.07
C ALA A 15 2.77 -8.70 -10.58
N ILE A 16 2.30 -9.59 -11.44
CA ILE A 16 3.12 -10.56 -12.14
C ILE A 16 3.47 -10.00 -13.52
N GLY A 17 4.77 -9.95 -13.85
CA GLY A 17 5.24 -9.47 -15.14
C GLY A 17 5.57 -7.98 -15.18
N LYS A 18 5.73 -7.45 -16.40
CA LYS A 18 6.16 -6.07 -16.66
C LYS A 18 4.97 -5.13 -16.80
N SER A 19 4.89 -4.15 -15.93
CA SER A 19 3.92 -3.07 -15.99
C SER A 19 4.55 -1.79 -16.52
N ARG A 20 3.86 -1.07 -17.39
CA ARG A 20 4.36 0.17 -17.98
C ARG A 20 3.37 1.33 -17.79
N ALA A 21 3.88 2.48 -17.35
CA ALA A 21 3.12 3.72 -17.26
C ALA A 21 3.81 4.83 -18.03
N PHE A 22 3.02 5.59 -18.76
CA PHE A 22 3.40 6.83 -19.42
C PHE A 22 2.96 8.02 -18.54
N ASN A 23 3.71 9.12 -18.58
CA ASN A 23 3.41 10.36 -17.83
C ASN A 23 3.36 10.17 -16.30
N LEU A 24 4.14 9.22 -15.77
CA LEU A 24 4.27 9.09 -14.31
C LEU A 24 4.81 10.39 -13.73
N LEU A 25 4.11 10.94 -12.72
CA LEU A 25 4.45 12.23 -12.15
C LEU A 25 5.91 12.25 -11.64
N ASN A 26 6.66 13.28 -12.01
CA ASN A 26 8.02 13.47 -11.51
C ASN A 26 8.00 14.35 -10.24
N SER A 27 7.64 13.74 -9.11
CA SER A 27 7.64 14.38 -7.80
C SER A 27 8.50 13.60 -6.81
N ASP A 28 8.90 14.26 -5.71
CA ASP A 28 9.72 13.61 -4.68
C ASP A 28 8.99 12.46 -4.00
N ASP A 29 7.66 12.53 -3.88
CA ASP A 29 6.85 11.42 -3.40
C ASP A 29 6.98 10.18 -4.30
N VAL A 30 6.95 10.36 -5.63
CA VAL A 30 7.08 9.26 -6.59
C VAL A 30 8.52 8.76 -6.63
N LYS A 31 9.52 9.64 -6.54
CA LYS A 31 10.95 9.25 -6.43
C LYS A 31 11.18 8.40 -5.17
N SER A 32 10.61 8.82 -4.02
CA SER A 32 10.67 8.06 -2.77
C SER A 32 10.00 6.69 -2.91
N THR A 33 8.87 6.62 -3.61
CA THR A 33 8.17 5.35 -3.90
C THR A 33 9.06 4.40 -4.70
N ILE A 34 9.67 4.87 -5.79
CA ILE A 34 10.58 4.08 -6.62
C ILE A 34 11.78 3.60 -5.80
N LYS A 35 12.35 4.47 -4.96
CA LYS A 35 13.49 4.13 -4.10
C LYS A 35 13.15 3.01 -3.12
N ILE A 36 12.02 3.10 -2.44
CA ILE A 36 11.53 2.06 -1.51
C ILE A 36 11.31 0.74 -2.26
N LEU A 37 10.65 0.75 -3.40
CA LEU A 37 10.38 -0.45 -4.17
C LEU A 37 11.66 -1.13 -4.66
N ARG A 38 12.67 -0.37 -5.09
CA ARG A 38 13.99 -0.91 -5.43
C ARG A 38 14.67 -1.56 -4.21
N GLN A 39 14.57 -0.95 -3.03
CA GLN A 39 15.09 -1.54 -1.80
C GLN A 39 14.39 -2.86 -1.43
N LEU A 40 13.12 -3.03 -1.83
CA LEU A 40 12.34 -4.27 -1.70
C LEU A 40 12.58 -5.25 -2.85
N GLY A 41 13.59 -5.01 -3.69
CA GLY A 41 14.04 -5.92 -4.74
C GLY A 41 13.23 -5.83 -6.03
N VAL A 42 12.45 -4.79 -6.23
CA VAL A 42 11.69 -4.56 -7.46
C VAL A 42 12.59 -3.93 -8.53
N ASN A 43 12.64 -4.51 -9.71
CA ASN A 43 13.36 -3.96 -10.84
C ASN A 43 12.53 -2.88 -11.52
N ILE A 44 13.05 -1.65 -11.53
CA ILE A 44 12.36 -0.48 -12.07
C ILE A 44 13.26 0.25 -13.04
N PHE A 45 12.80 0.40 -14.27
CA PHE A 45 13.38 1.28 -15.27
C PHE A 45 12.50 2.52 -15.42
N LYS A 46 13.11 3.69 -15.42
CA LYS A 46 12.41 4.97 -15.62
C LYS A 46 13.25 5.90 -16.49
N ASN A 47 12.64 6.41 -17.54
CA ASN A 47 13.18 7.48 -18.38
C ASN A 47 12.21 8.67 -18.44
N LYS A 48 12.43 9.60 -19.39
CA LYS A 48 11.55 10.77 -19.59
C LYS A 48 10.14 10.40 -20.07
N ASN A 49 10.00 9.31 -20.85
CA ASN A 49 8.77 8.96 -21.55
C ASN A 49 7.90 7.98 -20.76
N TYR A 50 8.52 7.02 -20.08
CA TYR A 50 7.79 5.99 -19.36
C TYR A 50 8.55 5.44 -18.14
N CYS A 51 7.80 4.78 -17.28
CA CYS A 51 8.33 3.98 -16.18
C CYS A 51 7.87 2.53 -16.37
N GLU A 52 8.82 1.59 -16.31
CA GLU A 52 8.56 0.15 -16.37
C GLU A 52 8.93 -0.47 -15.02
N ILE A 53 8.02 -1.26 -14.48
CA ILE A 53 8.20 -2.01 -13.24
C ILE A 53 8.02 -3.49 -13.55
N ASN A 54 9.06 -4.28 -13.27
CA ASN A 54 8.95 -5.74 -13.31
C ASN A 54 8.47 -6.19 -11.93
N GLY A 55 7.18 -6.46 -11.83
CA GLY A 55 6.52 -6.82 -10.58
C GLY A 55 7.00 -8.18 -10.08
N ARG A 56 6.87 -8.38 -8.78
CA ARG A 56 7.41 -9.55 -8.10
C ARG A 56 6.33 -10.52 -7.60
N GLY A 57 5.07 -10.24 -7.90
CA GLY A 57 3.93 -10.93 -7.29
C GLY A 57 3.69 -10.49 -5.85
N ILE A 58 2.57 -10.93 -5.29
CA ILE A 58 2.08 -10.53 -3.96
C ILE A 58 3.11 -10.84 -2.85
N ASP A 59 3.82 -11.96 -2.95
CA ASP A 59 4.78 -12.43 -1.95
C ASP A 59 6.24 -12.16 -2.34
N GLY A 60 6.47 -11.44 -3.43
CA GLY A 60 7.77 -11.36 -4.07
C GLY A 60 8.73 -10.31 -3.51
N PHE A 61 8.38 -9.52 -2.51
CA PHE A 61 9.30 -8.55 -1.94
C PHE A 61 10.49 -9.21 -1.25
N LYS A 62 11.69 -8.69 -1.52
CA LYS A 62 12.93 -9.13 -0.88
C LYS A 62 13.18 -8.33 0.39
N TYR A 63 13.00 -8.96 1.52
CA TYR A 63 13.26 -8.35 2.82
C TYR A 63 14.69 -8.62 3.29
N LYS A 64 15.30 -7.64 3.94
CA LYS A 64 16.61 -7.75 4.57
C LYS A 64 16.50 -7.38 6.05
N LYS A 65 17.34 -7.97 6.90
CA LYS A 65 17.50 -7.53 8.30
C LYS A 65 17.91 -6.04 8.31
N ASN A 66 17.40 -5.29 9.27
CA ASN A 66 17.71 -3.86 9.45
C ASN A 66 17.36 -2.94 8.26
N LEU A 67 16.46 -3.39 7.38
CA LEU A 67 16.02 -2.55 6.25
C LEU A 67 15.33 -1.29 6.76
N GLN A 68 15.79 -0.13 6.26
CA GLN A 68 15.20 1.18 6.52
C GLN A 68 14.60 1.75 5.24
N LEU A 69 13.31 2.05 5.27
CA LEU A 69 12.55 2.62 4.16
C LEU A 69 12.21 4.07 4.50
N ASN A 70 12.66 4.99 3.63
CA ASN A 70 12.43 6.42 3.82
C ASN A 70 11.34 6.92 2.88
N ALA A 71 10.19 7.29 3.43
CA ALA A 71 9.06 7.82 2.69
C ALA A 71 9.17 9.33 2.37
N GLY A 72 10.25 10.00 2.81
CA GLY A 72 10.41 11.45 2.66
C GLY A 72 9.26 12.20 3.32
N ASN A 73 8.60 13.10 2.60
CA ASN A 73 7.38 13.80 3.06
C ASN A 73 6.07 13.08 2.66
N SER A 74 6.16 11.94 1.98
CA SER A 74 4.99 11.29 1.39
C SER A 74 4.14 10.53 2.39
N GLY A 75 3.11 11.17 2.93
CA GLY A 75 2.13 10.50 3.78
C GLY A 75 1.32 9.42 3.06
N THR A 76 1.09 9.55 1.76
CA THR A 76 0.43 8.52 0.95
C THR A 76 1.30 7.29 0.85
N LEU A 77 2.58 7.45 0.46
CA LEU A 77 3.52 6.35 0.37
C LEU A 77 3.68 5.62 1.71
N ALA A 78 3.98 6.37 2.79
CA ALA A 78 4.21 5.78 4.12
C ALA A 78 3.04 4.93 4.60
N ARG A 79 1.81 5.39 4.37
CA ARG A 79 0.62 4.65 4.77
C ARG A 79 0.38 3.43 3.89
N LEU A 80 0.44 3.58 2.57
CA LEU A 80 0.11 2.50 1.65
C LEU A 80 1.15 1.38 1.66
N ILE A 81 2.45 1.73 1.70
CA ILE A 81 3.52 0.72 1.75
C ILE A 81 3.44 -0.10 3.04
N ALA A 82 3.04 0.50 4.17
CA ALA A 82 2.87 -0.24 5.42
C ALA A 82 1.89 -1.41 5.28
N GLY A 83 0.84 -1.27 4.45
CA GLY A 83 -0.10 -2.35 4.15
C GLY A 83 0.54 -3.53 3.39
N LEU A 84 1.55 -3.26 2.56
CA LEU A 84 2.27 -4.29 1.81
C LEU A 84 3.42 -4.93 2.60
N LEU A 85 3.81 -4.34 3.75
CA LEU A 85 4.90 -4.86 4.59
C LEU A 85 4.43 -5.88 5.64
N ILE A 86 3.14 -6.19 5.73
CA ILE A 86 2.58 -7.08 6.78
C ILE A 86 3.01 -8.55 6.65
N ARG A 87 3.72 -8.91 5.57
CA ARG A 87 4.38 -10.22 5.38
C ARG A 87 5.87 -10.22 5.70
N SER A 88 6.45 -9.09 6.05
CA SER A 88 7.89 -9.04 6.32
C SER A 88 8.28 -9.94 7.50
N PRO A 89 9.21 -10.89 7.31
CA PRO A 89 9.72 -11.70 8.42
C PRO A 89 10.64 -10.91 9.36
N TYR A 90 11.13 -9.75 8.89
CA TYR A 90 12.04 -8.89 9.66
C TYR A 90 11.34 -7.62 10.13
N LYS A 91 11.90 -6.98 11.15
CA LYS A 91 11.51 -5.63 11.55
C LYS A 91 12.01 -4.62 10.51
N ILE A 92 11.09 -4.02 9.78
CA ILE A 92 11.37 -2.98 8.79
C ILE A 92 11.18 -1.62 9.45
N LYS A 93 12.22 -0.77 9.40
CA LYS A 93 12.14 0.60 9.92
C LYS A 93 11.56 1.52 8.85
N LEU A 94 10.42 2.12 9.13
CA LEU A 94 9.80 3.15 8.29
C LEU A 94 10.09 4.52 8.88
N ILE A 95 10.68 5.41 8.07
CA ILE A 95 11.01 6.78 8.45
C ILE A 95 10.42 7.78 7.44
N GLY A 96 10.39 9.03 7.85
CA GLY A 96 10.03 10.16 7.02
C GLY A 96 10.79 11.41 7.45
N ASP A 97 10.55 12.52 6.78
CA ASP A 97 11.07 13.81 7.19
C ASP A 97 10.46 14.30 8.51
N LYS A 98 10.90 15.47 8.97
CA LYS A 98 10.43 16.08 10.22
C LYS A 98 8.92 16.32 10.22
N SER A 99 8.33 16.72 9.08
CA SER A 99 6.89 16.96 8.95
C SER A 99 6.09 15.66 8.99
N LEU A 100 6.48 14.66 8.20
CA LEU A 100 5.80 13.36 8.18
C LEU A 100 5.93 12.63 9.53
N SER A 101 7.05 12.78 10.21
CA SER A 101 7.31 12.15 11.51
C SER A 101 6.42 12.65 12.64
N ARG A 102 5.81 13.83 12.50
CA ARG A 102 4.84 14.38 13.46
C ARG A 102 3.40 13.92 13.22
N ARG A 103 3.11 13.27 12.08
CA ARG A 103 1.76 12.85 11.73
C ARG A 103 1.35 11.60 12.50
N ASP A 104 0.06 11.53 12.85
CA ASP A 104 -0.51 10.36 13.50
C ASP A 104 -0.67 9.18 12.53
N PHE A 105 -0.13 8.02 12.93
CA PHE A 105 -0.22 6.74 12.25
C PHE A 105 -1.13 5.73 12.97
N LYS A 106 -1.85 6.13 14.03
CA LYS A 106 -2.73 5.23 14.78
C LYS A 106 -3.70 4.49 13.85
N ARG A 107 -4.33 5.23 12.91
CA ARG A 107 -5.27 4.66 11.93
C ARG A 107 -4.61 3.78 10.84
N VAL A 108 -3.29 3.72 10.80
CA VAL A 108 -2.51 2.77 9.99
C VAL A 108 -2.19 1.52 10.82
N ILE A 109 -1.71 1.74 12.03
CA ILE A 109 -1.23 0.70 12.95
C ILE A 109 -2.37 -0.21 13.40
N GLU A 110 -3.50 0.38 13.83
CA GLU A 110 -4.61 -0.39 14.40
C GLU A 110 -5.20 -1.44 13.42
N PRO A 111 -5.55 -1.11 12.16
CA PRO A 111 -6.03 -2.14 11.24
C PRO A 111 -4.96 -3.16 10.88
N LEU A 112 -3.69 -2.76 10.75
CA LEU A 112 -2.62 -3.69 10.39
C LEU A 112 -2.29 -4.67 11.54
N LYS A 113 -2.45 -4.25 12.80
CA LYS A 113 -2.41 -5.18 13.95
C LYS A 113 -3.50 -6.24 13.87
N LYS A 114 -4.71 -5.88 13.41
CA LYS A 114 -5.79 -6.86 13.21
C LYS A 114 -5.45 -7.89 12.13
N PHE A 115 -4.72 -7.52 11.08
CA PHE A 115 -4.17 -8.47 10.10
C PHE A 115 -3.09 -9.40 10.69
N GLY A 116 -2.51 -9.05 11.85
CA GLY A 116 -1.49 -9.82 12.54
C GLY A 116 -0.11 -9.17 12.59
N ALA A 117 0.10 -8.00 11.98
CA ALA A 117 1.37 -7.31 12.04
C ALA A 117 1.65 -6.71 13.43
N THR A 118 2.94 -6.60 13.78
CA THR A 118 3.40 -6.04 15.05
C THR A 118 4.16 -4.74 14.80
N PHE A 119 3.96 -3.76 15.67
CA PHE A 119 4.59 -2.44 15.58
C PHE A 119 5.41 -2.11 16.82
N TYR A 120 6.53 -1.42 16.61
CA TYR A 120 7.43 -0.99 17.67
C TYR A 120 7.84 0.48 17.48
N PRO A 121 8.04 1.26 18.56
CA PRO A 121 7.63 0.95 19.94
C PRO A 121 6.12 0.76 20.07
N LYS A 122 5.66 -0.05 21.03
CA LYS A 122 4.24 -0.45 21.14
C LYS A 122 3.27 0.73 21.33
N ASN A 123 3.67 1.78 22.02
CA ASN A 123 2.82 2.93 22.35
C ASN A 123 3.14 4.18 21.50
N ARG A 124 3.84 4.03 20.39
CA ARG A 124 4.17 5.14 19.51
C ARG A 124 3.32 5.09 18.25
N TYR A 125 2.73 6.21 17.89
CA TYR A 125 1.87 6.37 16.71
C TYR A 125 2.41 7.38 15.72
N CYS A 126 3.71 7.64 15.71
CA CYS A 126 4.40 8.50 14.74
C CYS A 126 5.72 7.85 14.30
N LEU A 127 6.29 8.33 13.20
CA LEU A 127 7.57 7.82 12.71
C LEU A 127 8.72 8.29 13.61
N PRO A 128 9.82 7.53 13.69
CA PRO A 128 10.05 6.24 13.04
C PRO A 128 9.27 5.10 13.68
N LEU A 129 8.77 4.19 12.85
CA LEU A 129 8.09 2.96 13.27
C LEU A 129 8.80 1.74 12.73
N TYR A 130 8.81 0.66 13.50
CA TYR A 130 9.25 -0.65 13.04
C TYR A 130 8.01 -1.51 12.82
N ILE A 131 7.91 -2.10 11.63
CA ILE A 131 6.83 -3.00 11.22
C ILE A 131 7.43 -4.39 11.10
N LYS A 132 6.91 -5.36 11.85
CA LYS A 132 7.18 -6.79 11.67
C LYS A 132 5.89 -7.44 11.21
N GLY A 133 5.93 -8.10 10.06
CA GLY A 133 4.80 -8.84 9.52
C GLY A 133 4.55 -10.15 10.26
N THR A 134 3.66 -10.95 9.69
CA THR A 134 3.29 -12.27 10.17
C THR A 134 3.12 -13.23 9.00
N GLU A 135 3.36 -14.52 9.22
CA GLU A 135 3.02 -15.59 8.28
C GLU A 135 1.51 -15.91 8.31
N TYR A 136 0.85 -15.61 9.45
CA TYR A 136 -0.56 -15.90 9.71
C TYR A 136 -1.42 -14.64 9.52
N ILE A 137 -1.46 -14.11 8.29
CA ILE A 137 -2.32 -12.98 7.97
C ILE A 137 -3.77 -13.47 7.92
N ARG A 138 -4.67 -12.74 8.58
CA ARG A 138 -6.10 -13.05 8.60
C ARG A 138 -6.93 -11.90 8.05
N PRO A 139 -8.05 -12.18 7.35
CA PRO A 139 -8.95 -11.13 6.90
C PRO A 139 -9.59 -10.42 8.10
N ILE A 140 -9.98 -9.17 7.91
CA ILE A 140 -10.54 -8.34 8.98
C ILE A 140 -11.86 -7.71 8.58
N ASN A 141 -12.67 -7.35 9.60
CA ASN A 141 -13.74 -6.37 9.48
C ASN A 141 -13.19 -5.01 9.92
N TYR A 142 -13.26 -4.01 9.04
CA TYR A 142 -12.70 -2.67 9.29
C TYR A 142 -13.74 -1.59 9.07
N GLU A 143 -13.81 -0.62 9.97
CA GLU A 143 -14.64 0.57 9.83
C GLU A 143 -13.79 1.83 9.74
N GLU A 144 -13.88 2.56 8.62
CA GLU A 144 -13.26 3.86 8.40
C GLU A 144 -14.30 4.97 8.61
N LYS A 145 -14.23 5.66 9.77
CA LYS A 145 -15.24 6.63 10.22
C LYS A 145 -14.98 8.07 9.77
N LYS A 146 -13.74 8.39 9.38
CA LYS A 146 -13.29 9.77 9.13
C LYS A 146 -13.24 10.18 7.65
N GLY A 147 -13.62 9.29 6.72
CA GLY A 147 -13.55 9.54 5.28
C GLY A 147 -12.11 9.59 4.73
N SER A 148 -11.19 8.79 5.28
CA SER A 148 -9.81 8.74 4.82
C SER A 148 -9.63 7.75 3.68
N ALA A 149 -9.47 8.26 2.46
CA ALA A 149 -9.13 7.43 1.31
C ALA A 149 -7.81 6.67 1.47
N GLN A 150 -6.84 7.22 2.20
CA GLN A 150 -5.54 6.56 2.42
C GLN A 150 -5.66 5.38 3.39
N CYS A 151 -6.43 5.51 4.48
CA CYS A 151 -6.64 4.41 5.42
C CYS A 151 -7.48 3.29 4.81
N LYS A 152 -8.51 3.64 4.03
CA LYS A 152 -9.28 2.69 3.24
C LYS A 152 -8.38 1.93 2.24
N SER A 153 -7.59 2.66 1.45
CA SER A 153 -6.67 2.06 0.47
C SER A 153 -5.60 1.17 1.12
N LEU A 154 -5.06 1.57 2.28
CA LEU A 154 -4.14 0.76 3.08
C LEU A 154 -4.73 -0.62 3.39
N VAL A 155 -5.96 -0.66 3.90
CA VAL A 155 -6.63 -1.91 4.27
C VAL A 155 -6.92 -2.75 3.02
N MET A 156 -7.32 -2.12 1.92
CA MET A 156 -7.52 -2.82 0.63
C MET A 156 -6.21 -3.44 0.11
N LEU A 157 -5.08 -2.74 0.20
CA LEU A 157 -3.78 -3.30 -0.20
C LEU A 157 -3.34 -4.44 0.71
N ALA A 158 -3.52 -4.29 2.02
CA ALA A 158 -3.20 -5.34 2.99
C ALA A 158 -4.07 -6.59 2.79
N SER A 159 -5.33 -6.43 2.37
CA SER A 159 -6.25 -7.55 2.12
C SER A 159 -5.81 -8.44 0.95
N LEU A 160 -5.03 -7.92 0.01
CA LEU A 160 -4.46 -8.74 -1.08
C LEU A 160 -3.50 -9.80 -0.58
N LEU A 161 -2.87 -9.57 0.56
CA LEU A 161 -1.92 -10.48 1.22
C LEU A 161 -2.61 -11.47 2.16
N SER A 162 -3.90 -11.31 2.41
CA SER A 162 -4.68 -12.09 3.39
C SER A 162 -5.52 -13.15 2.70
N PRO A 163 -5.48 -14.42 3.11
CA PRO A 163 -6.42 -15.43 2.61
C PRO A 163 -7.85 -15.07 3.04
N GLY A 164 -8.82 -15.25 2.14
CA GLY A 164 -10.23 -14.95 2.41
C GLY A 164 -10.63 -13.51 2.12
N THR A 165 -11.75 -13.06 2.68
CA THR A 165 -12.37 -11.78 2.32
C THR A 165 -12.30 -10.78 3.48
N THR A 166 -11.68 -9.65 3.24
CA THR A 166 -11.72 -8.48 4.14
C THR A 166 -12.93 -7.63 3.83
N LYS A 167 -13.68 -7.25 4.87
CA LYS A 167 -14.87 -6.40 4.76
C LYS A 167 -14.58 -5.01 5.32
N ILE A 168 -14.90 -3.99 4.54
CA ILE A 168 -14.63 -2.59 4.88
C ILE A 168 -15.94 -1.81 4.81
N LYS A 169 -16.32 -1.15 5.93
CA LYS A 169 -17.33 -0.11 5.95
C LYS A 169 -16.60 1.23 6.01
N ALA A 170 -16.69 2.05 4.98
CA ALA A 170 -15.96 3.29 4.92
C ALA A 170 -16.87 4.48 4.65
N LYS A 171 -16.71 5.57 5.42
CA LYS A 171 -17.31 6.86 5.06
C LYS A 171 -16.81 7.27 3.67
N LYS A 172 -17.70 7.83 2.84
CA LYS A 172 -17.37 8.21 1.45
C LYS A 172 -16.11 9.06 1.36
N SER A 173 -15.25 8.71 0.44
CA SER A 173 -13.98 9.37 0.17
C SER A 173 -13.53 9.07 -1.26
N ARG A 174 -12.38 9.61 -1.71
CA ARG A 174 -11.84 9.28 -3.04
C ARG A 174 -11.73 7.76 -3.22
N ASN A 175 -12.07 7.29 -4.42
CA ASN A 175 -12.20 5.88 -4.77
C ASN A 175 -11.12 5.38 -5.76
N HIS A 176 -9.95 6.02 -5.79
CA HIS A 176 -8.87 5.70 -6.74
C HIS A 176 -8.43 4.23 -6.67
N THR A 177 -8.37 3.65 -5.48
CA THR A 177 -7.95 2.25 -5.30
C THR A 177 -9.05 1.30 -5.75
N GLU A 178 -10.30 1.60 -5.47
CA GLU A 178 -11.45 0.82 -5.90
C GLU A 178 -11.56 0.75 -7.42
N ILE A 179 -11.37 1.89 -8.09
CA ILE A 179 -11.34 1.96 -9.56
C ILE A 179 -10.18 1.13 -10.10
N LEU A 180 -9.00 1.26 -9.51
CA LEU A 180 -7.83 0.51 -9.92
C LEU A 180 -8.04 -1.00 -9.73
N PHE A 181 -8.57 -1.44 -8.59
CA PHE A 181 -8.87 -2.85 -8.32
C PHE A 181 -9.86 -3.43 -9.33
N LYS A 182 -10.94 -2.70 -9.65
CA LYS A 182 -11.87 -3.12 -10.70
C LYS A 182 -11.21 -3.27 -12.06
N LYS A 183 -10.36 -2.30 -12.46
CA LYS A 183 -9.63 -2.36 -13.74
C LYS A 183 -8.64 -3.50 -13.83
N LEU A 184 -8.15 -3.99 -12.70
CA LEU A 184 -7.21 -5.09 -12.58
C LEU A 184 -7.89 -6.45 -12.35
N ASN A 185 -9.22 -6.49 -12.45
CA ASN A 185 -10.01 -7.69 -12.18
C ASN A 185 -9.73 -8.31 -10.79
N ILE A 186 -9.27 -7.49 -9.83
CA ILE A 186 -9.14 -7.94 -8.44
C ILE A 186 -10.54 -8.17 -7.89
N PRO A 187 -10.80 -9.30 -7.20
CA PRO A 187 -12.12 -9.61 -6.65
C PRO A 187 -12.53 -8.56 -5.61
N ILE A 188 -13.34 -7.61 -6.03
CA ILE A 188 -13.87 -6.53 -5.21
C ILE A 188 -15.39 -6.41 -5.43
N LYS A 189 -16.13 -6.37 -4.32
CA LYS A 189 -17.56 -6.03 -4.32
C LYS A 189 -17.75 -4.70 -3.60
N ILE A 190 -18.54 -3.80 -4.18
CA ILE A 190 -18.81 -2.48 -3.61
C ILE A 190 -20.31 -2.24 -3.61
N LYS A 191 -20.87 -2.00 -2.42
CA LYS A 191 -22.24 -1.51 -2.23
C LYS A 191 -22.17 -0.09 -1.68
N SER A 192 -22.54 0.89 -2.51
CA SER A 192 -22.53 2.30 -2.12
C SER A 192 -23.86 2.71 -1.54
N LEU A 193 -23.86 3.32 -0.37
CA LEU A 193 -25.00 4.00 0.25
C LEU A 193 -24.73 5.51 0.27
N LYS A 194 -25.70 6.31 0.74
CA LYS A 194 -25.59 7.77 0.76
C LYS A 194 -24.28 8.28 1.40
N ASN A 195 -23.91 7.75 2.55
CA ASN A 195 -22.77 8.25 3.35
C ASN A 195 -21.60 7.26 3.45
N TYR A 196 -21.80 6.01 3.10
CA TYR A 196 -20.84 4.92 3.31
C TYR A 196 -20.76 4.02 2.08
N ASP A 197 -19.57 3.47 1.88
CA ASP A 197 -19.31 2.36 0.97
C ASP A 197 -19.01 1.10 1.80
N PHE A 198 -19.65 0.01 1.42
CA PHE A 198 -19.35 -1.33 1.92
C PHE A 198 -18.55 -2.04 0.84
N ILE A 199 -17.33 -2.43 1.19
CA ILE A 199 -16.35 -2.97 0.25
C ILE A 199 -15.90 -4.33 0.77
N GLU A 200 -15.95 -5.34 -0.09
CA GLU A 200 -15.37 -6.66 0.16
C GLU A 200 -14.22 -6.86 -0.81
N VAL A 201 -13.05 -7.24 -0.31
CA VAL A 201 -11.87 -7.52 -1.11
C VAL A 201 -11.33 -8.89 -0.74
N SER A 202 -11.09 -9.71 -1.76
CA SER A 202 -10.44 -11.02 -1.61
C SER A 202 -9.06 -11.00 -2.27
N SER A 203 -8.14 -11.82 -1.75
CA SER A 203 -6.81 -11.99 -2.34
C SER A 203 -6.91 -12.55 -3.77
N SER A 204 -6.05 -12.08 -4.65
CA SER A 204 -5.86 -12.62 -5.99
C SER A 204 -4.49 -12.25 -6.53
N ASN A 205 -3.96 -13.04 -7.46
CA ASN A 205 -2.84 -12.61 -8.26
C ASN A 205 -3.25 -11.39 -9.11
N ILE A 206 -2.28 -10.54 -9.40
CA ILE A 206 -2.47 -9.32 -10.18
C ILE A 206 -1.62 -9.42 -11.43
N ASP A 207 -2.25 -9.31 -12.58
CA ASP A 207 -1.55 -9.27 -13.86
C ASP A 207 -0.88 -7.90 -14.07
N CYS A 208 0.05 -7.84 -15.02
CA CYS A 208 0.78 -6.63 -15.33
C CYS A 208 -0.14 -5.49 -15.80
N LEU A 209 0.28 -4.27 -15.52
CA LEU A 209 -0.48 -3.03 -15.71
C LEU A 209 0.15 -2.18 -16.80
N ASN A 210 -0.49 -2.08 -17.94
CA ASN A 210 -0.12 -1.11 -18.96
C ASN A 210 -1.08 0.09 -18.87
N TYR A 211 -0.56 1.23 -18.43
CA TYR A 211 -1.39 2.37 -18.07
C TYR A 211 -0.85 3.70 -18.61
N LYS A 212 -1.76 4.49 -19.16
CA LYS A 212 -1.51 5.92 -19.41
C LYS A 212 -2.09 6.68 -18.21
N ILE A 213 -1.22 7.27 -17.39
CA ILE A 213 -1.58 8.03 -16.18
C ILE A 213 -1.77 9.50 -16.54
#